data_868db723d05bab173fe75a1e9cc5a538
#
_entry.id   868db723d05bab173fe75a1e9cc5a538
#
_cell.length_a   1.000
_cell.length_b   1.000
_cell.length_c   1.000
_cell.angle_alpha   90.00
_cell.angle_beta   90.00
_cell.angle_gamma   90.00
#
_symmetry.space_group_name_H-M   'P 1'
#
loop_
_entity.id
_entity.type
_entity.pdbx_description
1 polymer ?
#
loop_
_entity_poly.entity_id
_entity_poly.type
_entity_poly.pdbx_seq_one_letter_code
_entity_poly.pdbx_strand_id
1 'polypeptide(L)'
;MNKVNFQSEGETLVGNLFLPTSNIQDEKLPAVVVGGSWITVKEQMANLYAERLAEQGFAALAFDFRGYGESSGEPRQYESAKNKTQDFKNALTFLQSQPMVDPDRIGGLAICASAGYMARAVAGDGRFKSFVTIAGWFQHPDTTPESYGGAEGVRRRVDLANAAMNKFRSSGQMDYVPAYDPNNENAAMFFEVDYYADPKRGAIPQWENQFAVASWSEWLQLNGIDGVAEKITVPVLFIHSDNSALPDNVRRFHRLVKGSKDLYWSSEGTQTDYYDQEPYVGKAAQIAAVHFRNTLA
;
A
#
# COMPACT_ATOMS: atom_id res chain seq x y z
N MET A 1 -19.29 -7.78 -2.55
CA MET A 1 -18.24 -7.68 -1.51
C MET A 1 -18.52 -8.68 -0.40
N ASN A 2 -17.53 -9.48 -0.01
CA ASN A 2 -17.59 -10.46 1.07
C ASN A 2 -16.52 -10.12 2.10
N LYS A 3 -16.90 -9.93 3.37
CA LYS A 3 -15.95 -9.79 4.46
C LYS A 3 -15.26 -11.12 4.72
N VAL A 4 -13.93 -11.11 4.82
CA VAL A 4 -13.08 -12.30 4.97
C VAL A 4 -12.03 -12.09 6.06
N ASN A 5 -11.56 -13.21 6.62
CA ASN A 5 -10.46 -13.21 7.58
C ASN A 5 -9.39 -14.20 7.12
N PHE A 6 -8.13 -13.87 7.37
CA PHE A 6 -7.01 -14.76 7.10
C PHE A 6 -5.86 -14.54 8.09
N GLN A 7 -4.95 -15.50 8.17
CA GLN A 7 -3.85 -15.47 9.14
C GLN A 7 -2.58 -14.88 8.55
N SER A 8 -1.89 -14.06 9.33
CA SER A 8 -0.57 -13.53 9.01
C SER A 8 0.32 -13.54 10.26
N GLU A 9 1.23 -14.52 10.35
CA GLU A 9 2.21 -14.68 11.43
C GLU A 9 1.59 -14.62 12.86
N GLY A 10 0.45 -15.27 13.04
CA GLY A 10 -0.27 -15.33 14.33
C GLY A 10 -1.34 -14.25 14.50
N GLU A 11 -1.39 -13.26 13.63
CA GLU A 11 -2.42 -12.23 13.63
C GLU A 11 -3.55 -12.58 12.67
N THR A 12 -4.78 -12.19 13.03
CA THR A 12 -5.95 -12.30 12.15
C THR A 12 -6.14 -11.00 11.39
N LEU A 13 -5.98 -11.05 10.07
CA LEU A 13 -6.25 -9.91 9.19
C LEU A 13 -7.67 -9.96 8.66
N VAL A 14 -8.31 -8.80 8.59
CA VAL A 14 -9.67 -8.61 8.11
C VAL A 14 -9.64 -7.92 6.76
N GLY A 15 -10.34 -8.50 5.78
CA GLY A 15 -10.40 -7.96 4.44
C GLY A 15 -11.79 -7.98 3.82
N ASN A 16 -11.91 -7.34 2.68
CA ASN A 16 -13.07 -7.36 1.80
C ASN A 16 -12.66 -7.98 0.47
N LEU A 17 -13.26 -9.12 0.15
CA LEU A 17 -13.11 -9.78 -1.14
C LEU A 17 -14.24 -9.33 -2.07
N PHE A 18 -13.87 -8.63 -3.12
CA PHE A 18 -14.76 -8.19 -4.19
C PHE A 18 -14.72 -9.22 -5.32
N LEU A 19 -15.87 -9.63 -5.81
CA LEU A 19 -16.02 -10.58 -6.89
C LEU A 19 -16.82 -9.94 -8.03
N PRO A 20 -16.57 -10.31 -9.29
CA PRO A 20 -17.39 -9.89 -10.43
C PRO A 20 -18.85 -10.25 -10.22
N THR A 21 -19.76 -9.40 -10.70
CA THR A 21 -21.21 -9.65 -10.67
C THR A 21 -21.68 -10.56 -11.80
N SER A 22 -20.91 -10.69 -12.88
CA SER A 22 -21.20 -11.60 -13.99
C SER A 22 -20.98 -13.04 -13.55
N ASN A 23 -22.00 -13.90 -13.75
CA ASN A 23 -21.92 -15.34 -13.51
C ASN A 23 -20.83 -15.96 -14.41
N ILE A 24 -19.64 -16.15 -13.86
CA ILE A 24 -18.60 -16.98 -14.48
C ILE A 24 -18.85 -18.39 -13.95
N GLN A 25 -19.74 -19.13 -14.64
CA GLN A 25 -19.89 -20.56 -14.40
C GLN A 25 -18.66 -21.24 -15.00
N ASP A 26 -17.93 -21.97 -14.16
CA ASP A 26 -16.84 -22.91 -14.48
C ASP A 26 -15.43 -22.36 -14.75
N GLU A 27 -15.17 -21.05 -14.81
CA GLU A 27 -13.81 -20.52 -14.93
C GLU A 27 -13.29 -19.89 -13.64
N LYS A 28 -12.06 -20.28 -13.26
CA LYS A 28 -11.37 -19.63 -12.14
C LYS A 28 -10.94 -18.21 -12.51
N LEU A 29 -11.12 -17.28 -11.60
CA LEU A 29 -10.84 -15.85 -11.78
C LEU A 29 -9.37 -15.52 -11.59
N PRO A 30 -8.79 -14.64 -12.42
CA PRO A 30 -7.57 -13.95 -12.02
C PRO A 30 -7.86 -13.07 -10.80
N ALA A 31 -6.86 -12.90 -9.93
CA ALA A 31 -7.06 -12.16 -8.69
C ALA A 31 -6.00 -11.08 -8.48
N VAL A 32 -6.36 -10.08 -7.66
CA VAL A 32 -5.48 -8.96 -7.33
C VAL A 32 -5.52 -8.67 -5.82
N VAL A 33 -4.36 -8.63 -5.19
CA VAL A 33 -4.19 -8.08 -3.83
C VAL A 33 -4.03 -6.58 -3.94
N VAL A 34 -4.85 -5.81 -3.22
CA VAL A 34 -4.88 -4.34 -3.28
C VAL A 34 -4.40 -3.73 -1.97
N GLY A 35 -3.36 -2.88 -2.03
CA GLY A 35 -2.84 -2.14 -0.89
C GLY A 35 -3.11 -0.65 -0.98
N GLY A 36 -3.58 -0.07 0.12
CA GLY A 36 -3.86 1.37 0.25
C GLY A 36 -2.62 2.23 0.52
N SER A 37 -2.84 3.46 0.94
CA SER A 37 -1.78 4.43 1.25
C SER A 37 -1.16 4.20 2.63
N TRP A 38 -0.28 5.12 3.04
CA TRP A 38 0.35 5.15 4.35
C TRP A 38 -0.68 5.37 5.46
N ILE A 39 -0.62 4.56 6.53
CA ILE A 39 -1.48 4.69 7.72
C ILE A 39 -2.98 4.56 7.40
N THR A 40 -3.38 3.90 6.32
CA THR A 40 -4.79 3.80 5.90
C THR A 40 -5.43 2.46 6.25
N VAL A 41 -6.76 2.44 6.25
CA VAL A 41 -7.58 1.23 6.40
C VAL A 41 -8.20 0.84 5.06
N LYS A 42 -8.70 -0.39 4.97
CA LYS A 42 -9.26 -0.95 3.73
C LYS A 42 -10.45 -0.18 3.17
N GLU A 43 -11.25 0.46 4.04
CA GLU A 43 -12.44 1.24 3.63
C GLU A 43 -12.11 2.50 2.84
N GLN A 44 -10.86 2.93 2.86
CA GLN A 44 -10.38 4.06 2.07
C GLN A 44 -10.12 3.63 0.62
N MET A 45 -9.08 4.15 -0.04
CA MET A 45 -8.83 3.88 -1.47
C MET A 45 -8.66 2.40 -1.82
N ALA A 46 -8.26 1.53 -0.89
CA ALA A 46 -8.05 0.11 -1.21
C ALA A 46 -9.35 -0.59 -1.63
N ASN A 47 -10.46 -0.38 -0.92
CA ASN A 47 -11.77 -0.90 -1.30
C ASN A 47 -12.23 -0.34 -2.65
N LEU A 48 -12.04 0.96 -2.87
CA LEU A 48 -12.46 1.61 -4.11
C LEU A 48 -11.78 0.97 -5.34
N TYR A 49 -10.47 0.77 -5.30
CA TYR A 49 -9.76 0.11 -6.39
C TYR A 49 -10.10 -1.38 -6.52
N ALA A 50 -10.31 -2.08 -5.40
CA ALA A 50 -10.73 -3.48 -5.42
C ALA A 50 -12.12 -3.65 -6.07
N GLU A 51 -13.05 -2.74 -5.78
CA GLU A 51 -14.38 -2.71 -6.41
C GLU A 51 -14.27 -2.47 -7.92
N ARG A 52 -13.49 -1.46 -8.34
CA ARG A 52 -13.26 -1.16 -9.76
C ARG A 52 -12.62 -2.33 -10.52
N LEU A 53 -11.70 -3.06 -9.89
CA LEU A 53 -11.12 -4.26 -10.49
C LEU A 53 -12.13 -5.41 -10.57
N ALA A 54 -13.00 -5.57 -9.58
CA ALA A 54 -14.05 -6.58 -9.62
C ALA A 54 -15.06 -6.31 -10.75
N GLU A 55 -15.43 -5.05 -11.00
CA GLU A 55 -16.23 -4.63 -12.15
C GLU A 55 -15.56 -4.99 -13.50
N GLN A 56 -14.22 -5.14 -13.51
CA GLN A 56 -13.42 -5.49 -14.68
C GLN A 56 -13.11 -7.00 -14.80
N GLY A 57 -13.70 -7.85 -13.93
CA GLY A 57 -13.61 -9.30 -14.01
C GLY A 57 -12.55 -9.97 -13.12
N PHE A 58 -11.98 -9.26 -12.16
CA PHE A 58 -10.99 -9.80 -11.22
C PHE A 58 -11.62 -10.12 -9.87
N ALA A 59 -11.14 -11.15 -9.18
CA ALA A 59 -11.33 -11.26 -7.74
C ALA A 59 -10.32 -10.31 -7.07
N ALA A 60 -10.79 -9.32 -6.30
CA ALA A 60 -9.92 -8.30 -5.71
C ALA A 60 -10.05 -8.26 -4.19
N LEU A 61 -8.92 -8.34 -3.49
CA LEU A 61 -8.85 -8.34 -2.03
C LEU A 61 -8.22 -7.04 -1.52
N ALA A 62 -9.01 -6.25 -0.81
CA ALA A 62 -8.54 -5.17 0.05
C ALA A 62 -8.58 -5.62 1.50
N PHE A 63 -7.58 -5.27 2.33
CA PHE A 63 -7.53 -5.71 3.72
C PHE A 63 -6.84 -4.67 4.61
N ASP A 64 -7.14 -4.74 5.90
CA ASP A 64 -6.40 -4.00 6.92
C ASP A 64 -5.10 -4.73 7.25
N PHE A 65 -3.98 -4.04 7.20
CA PHE A 65 -2.72 -4.58 7.70
C PHE A 65 -2.80 -4.86 9.20
N ARG A 66 -1.95 -5.75 9.71
CA ARG A 66 -1.86 -5.99 11.16
C ARG A 66 -1.70 -4.69 11.93
N GLY A 67 -2.43 -4.56 13.03
CA GLY A 67 -2.43 -3.36 13.85
C GLY A 67 -3.27 -2.20 13.33
N TYR A 68 -3.98 -2.35 12.20
CA TYR A 68 -4.84 -1.33 11.62
C TYR A 68 -6.31 -1.82 11.54
N GLY A 69 -7.24 -0.86 11.55
CA GLY A 69 -8.66 -1.11 11.36
C GLY A 69 -9.18 -2.27 12.20
N GLU A 70 -9.80 -3.25 11.53
CA GLU A 70 -10.37 -4.43 12.18
C GLU A 70 -9.38 -5.60 12.36
N SER A 71 -8.17 -5.51 11.79
CA SER A 71 -7.13 -6.52 11.93
C SER A 71 -6.51 -6.50 13.32
N SER A 72 -6.16 -7.69 13.84
CA SER A 72 -5.40 -7.80 15.09
C SER A 72 -3.95 -7.38 14.92
N GLY A 73 -3.24 -7.28 16.03
CA GLY A 73 -1.82 -6.96 16.08
C GLY A 73 -1.50 -5.77 16.97
N GLU A 74 -0.41 -5.92 17.72
CA GLU A 74 0.14 -4.89 18.61
C GLU A 74 1.61 -4.63 18.28
N PRO A 75 2.09 -3.39 18.47
CA PRO A 75 1.29 -2.20 18.83
C PRO A 75 0.35 -1.78 17.69
N ARG A 76 -0.78 -1.19 18.03
CA ARG A 76 -1.70 -0.61 17.04
C ARG A 76 -1.03 0.53 16.28
N GLN A 77 -1.47 0.80 15.05
CA GLN A 77 -1.01 1.91 14.19
C GLN A 77 0.52 1.91 13.96
N TYR A 78 1.13 0.73 14.00
CA TYR A 78 2.57 0.57 13.79
C TYR A 78 2.89 0.36 12.31
N GLU A 79 3.51 1.36 11.71
CA GLU A 79 3.92 1.33 10.30
C GLU A 79 5.23 0.56 10.15
N SER A 80 5.14 -0.71 9.83
CA SER A 80 6.27 -1.60 9.64
C SER A 80 6.32 -2.11 8.20
N ALA A 81 7.37 -1.74 7.49
CA ALA A 81 7.61 -2.23 6.13
C ALA A 81 7.78 -3.75 6.08
N LYS A 82 8.41 -4.33 7.09
CA LYS A 82 8.58 -5.78 7.23
C LYS A 82 7.22 -6.47 7.38
N ASN A 83 6.40 -6.01 8.32
CA ASN A 83 5.10 -6.61 8.60
C ASN A 83 4.16 -6.50 7.40
N LYS A 84 4.04 -5.31 6.81
CA LYS A 84 3.17 -5.07 5.64
C LYS A 84 3.60 -5.88 4.41
N THR A 85 4.91 -6.04 4.19
CA THR A 85 5.44 -6.94 3.14
C THR A 85 4.99 -8.38 3.37
N GLN A 86 5.04 -8.86 4.62
CA GLN A 86 4.60 -10.22 4.95
C GLN A 86 3.09 -10.38 4.86
N ASP A 87 2.33 -9.36 5.27
CA ASP A 87 0.87 -9.36 5.15
C ASP A 87 0.42 -9.48 3.69
N PHE A 88 1.09 -8.82 2.76
CA PHE A 88 0.84 -9.00 1.33
C PHE A 88 1.07 -10.44 0.85
N LYS A 89 2.15 -11.10 1.29
CA LYS A 89 2.43 -12.50 0.94
C LYS A 89 1.37 -13.45 1.50
N ASN A 90 0.86 -13.16 2.69
CA ASN A 90 -0.17 -13.97 3.33
C ASN A 90 -1.57 -13.68 2.72
N ALA A 91 -1.84 -12.45 2.28
CA ALA A 91 -3.01 -12.12 1.46
C ALA A 91 -3.00 -12.86 0.12
N LEU A 92 -1.84 -12.98 -0.53
CA LEU A 92 -1.67 -13.83 -1.72
C LEU A 92 -1.99 -15.30 -1.42
N THR A 93 -1.45 -15.84 -0.31
CA THR A 93 -1.73 -17.22 0.12
C THR A 93 -3.22 -17.44 0.38
N PHE A 94 -3.89 -16.47 0.99
CA PHE A 94 -5.34 -16.51 1.18
C PHE A 94 -6.08 -16.55 -0.17
N LEU A 95 -5.72 -15.69 -1.13
CA LEU A 95 -6.37 -15.73 -2.45
C LEU A 95 -6.16 -17.06 -3.16
N GLN A 96 -4.95 -17.65 -3.09
CA GLN A 96 -4.70 -18.97 -3.67
C GLN A 96 -5.58 -20.09 -3.08
N SER A 97 -6.04 -19.94 -1.83
CA SER A 97 -6.91 -20.90 -1.17
C SER A 97 -8.39 -20.76 -1.56
N GLN A 98 -8.77 -19.68 -2.27
CA GLN A 98 -10.17 -19.44 -2.63
C GLN A 98 -10.59 -20.31 -3.83
N PRO A 99 -11.69 -21.07 -3.74
CA PRO A 99 -12.11 -22.01 -4.80
C PRO A 99 -12.31 -21.34 -6.16
N MET A 100 -12.77 -20.09 -6.17
CA MET A 100 -13.05 -19.32 -7.39
C MET A 100 -11.81 -18.64 -7.98
N VAL A 101 -10.66 -18.65 -7.30
CA VAL A 101 -9.44 -17.97 -7.76
C VAL A 101 -8.52 -18.95 -8.48
N ASP A 102 -7.94 -18.52 -9.58
CA ASP A 102 -6.82 -19.21 -10.22
C ASP A 102 -5.53 -18.91 -9.46
N PRO A 103 -4.92 -19.90 -8.80
CA PRO A 103 -3.74 -19.69 -7.96
C PRO A 103 -2.50 -19.23 -8.72
N ASP A 104 -2.47 -19.42 -10.03
CA ASP A 104 -1.35 -19.05 -10.90
C ASP A 104 -1.55 -17.71 -11.61
N ARG A 105 -2.71 -17.06 -11.42
CA ARG A 105 -3.06 -15.78 -12.04
C ARG A 105 -3.34 -14.69 -10.98
N ILE A 106 -2.36 -14.41 -10.10
CA ILE A 106 -2.51 -13.42 -9.04
C ILE A 106 -1.51 -12.28 -9.21
N GLY A 107 -2.01 -11.04 -9.22
CA GLY A 107 -1.25 -9.81 -9.25
C GLY A 107 -1.35 -9.00 -7.96
N GLY A 108 -0.56 -7.95 -7.89
CA GLY A 108 -0.62 -6.94 -6.82
C GLY A 108 -0.87 -5.54 -7.37
N LEU A 109 -1.77 -4.78 -6.75
CA LEU A 109 -1.96 -3.36 -7.00
C LEU A 109 -1.71 -2.58 -5.73
N ALA A 110 -0.88 -1.56 -5.80
CA ALA A 110 -0.50 -0.78 -4.63
C ALA A 110 -0.54 0.73 -4.89
N ILE A 111 -1.15 1.45 -3.96
CA ILE A 111 -1.30 2.90 -3.99
C ILE A 111 -0.34 3.53 -2.98
N CYS A 112 0.35 4.59 -3.36
CA CYS A 112 1.22 5.39 -2.49
C CYS A 112 2.29 4.53 -1.77
N ALA A 113 2.38 4.58 -0.44
CA ALA A 113 3.38 3.87 0.35
C ALA A 113 3.34 2.35 0.20
N SER A 114 2.15 1.78 -0.04
CA SER A 114 2.04 0.34 -0.31
C SER A 114 2.81 -0.10 -1.55
N ALA A 115 3.14 0.82 -2.48
CA ALA A 115 3.98 0.50 -3.63
C ALA A 115 5.36 -0.05 -3.22
N GLY A 116 6.00 0.57 -2.23
CA GLY A 116 7.28 0.10 -1.69
C GLY A 116 7.18 -1.24 -0.97
N TYR A 117 6.10 -1.48 -0.22
CA TYR A 117 5.89 -2.75 0.50
C TYR A 117 5.51 -3.89 -0.44
N MET A 118 4.60 -3.63 -1.39
CA MET A 118 4.20 -4.60 -2.41
C MET A 118 5.39 -4.95 -3.31
N ALA A 119 6.20 -3.98 -3.71
CA ALA A 119 7.43 -4.22 -4.47
C ALA A 119 8.36 -5.22 -3.76
N ARG A 120 8.53 -5.09 -2.44
CA ARG A 120 9.33 -6.04 -1.63
C ARG A 120 8.67 -7.42 -1.57
N ALA A 121 7.32 -7.48 -1.51
CA ALA A 121 6.60 -8.74 -1.55
C ALA A 121 6.78 -9.44 -2.90
N VAL A 122 6.58 -8.72 -4.00
CA VAL A 122 6.76 -9.21 -5.38
C VAL A 122 8.20 -9.65 -5.64
N ALA A 123 9.19 -8.86 -5.20
CA ALA A 123 10.62 -9.19 -5.34
C ALA A 123 11.04 -10.46 -4.57
N GLY A 124 10.31 -10.78 -3.50
CA GLY A 124 10.61 -11.89 -2.59
C GLY A 124 9.64 -13.07 -2.68
N ASP A 125 8.66 -13.05 -3.59
CA ASP A 125 7.65 -14.11 -3.72
C ASP A 125 7.19 -14.28 -5.18
N GLY A 126 7.71 -15.29 -5.86
CA GLY A 126 7.44 -15.57 -7.28
C GLY A 126 6.01 -16.01 -7.61
N ARG A 127 5.12 -16.09 -6.61
CA ARG A 127 3.70 -16.35 -6.82
C ARG A 127 2.95 -15.12 -7.32
N PHE A 128 3.44 -13.90 -7.07
CA PHE A 128 2.95 -12.71 -7.78
C PHE A 128 3.37 -12.78 -9.25
N LYS A 129 2.42 -12.63 -10.17
CA LYS A 129 2.64 -12.73 -11.63
C LYS A 129 2.65 -11.37 -12.33
N SER A 130 2.12 -10.33 -11.68
CA SER A 130 2.03 -8.98 -12.23
C SER A 130 1.97 -7.95 -11.11
N PHE A 131 2.43 -6.73 -11.36
CA PHE A 131 2.43 -5.65 -10.37
C PHE A 131 2.01 -4.32 -11.00
N VAL A 132 1.11 -3.62 -10.33
CA VAL A 132 0.69 -2.25 -10.70
C VAL A 132 0.92 -1.33 -9.52
N THR A 133 1.51 -0.17 -9.76
CA THR A 133 1.66 0.90 -8.77
C THR A 133 0.97 2.17 -9.25
N ILE A 134 0.19 2.80 -8.37
CA ILE A 134 -0.58 4.01 -8.65
C ILE A 134 -0.16 5.11 -7.68
N ALA A 135 0.27 6.27 -8.20
CA ALA A 135 0.85 7.36 -7.42
C ALA A 135 1.84 6.82 -6.36
N GLY A 136 2.70 5.88 -6.79
CA GLY A 136 3.53 5.06 -5.90
C GLY A 136 4.55 5.90 -5.13
N TRP A 137 4.63 5.67 -3.82
CA TRP A 137 5.66 6.24 -2.95
C TRP A 137 6.76 5.20 -2.72
N PHE A 138 7.90 5.40 -3.35
CA PHE A 138 9.09 4.58 -3.14
C PHE A 138 10.06 5.33 -2.24
N GLN A 139 9.98 5.03 -0.94
CA GLN A 139 10.84 5.65 0.07
C GLN A 139 12.31 5.31 -0.17
N HIS A 140 13.18 6.31 0.01
CA HIS A 140 14.62 6.12 -0.10
C HIS A 140 15.36 7.01 0.92
N PRO A 141 16.42 6.51 1.62
CA PRO A 141 17.13 7.28 2.63
C PRO A 141 17.76 8.58 2.13
N ASP A 142 18.12 8.67 0.84
CA ASP A 142 18.70 9.88 0.26
C ASP A 142 17.68 11.03 0.13
N THR A 143 16.39 10.71 -0.08
CA THR A 143 15.32 11.72 -0.25
C THR A 143 14.54 11.98 1.04
N THR A 144 14.58 11.06 2.01
CA THR A 144 13.88 11.17 3.29
C THR A 144 14.23 12.46 4.08
N PRO A 145 15.51 12.90 4.17
CA PRO A 145 15.86 14.09 4.92
C PRO A 145 15.17 15.38 4.43
N GLU A 146 14.90 15.50 3.15
CA GLU A 146 14.23 16.67 2.57
C GLU A 146 12.84 16.91 3.18
N SER A 147 12.11 15.83 3.49
CA SER A 147 10.75 15.89 4.04
C SER A 147 10.70 15.99 5.56
N TYR A 148 11.78 15.64 6.26
CA TYR A 148 11.74 15.47 7.72
C TYR A 148 12.77 16.33 8.49
N GLY A 149 13.13 17.50 7.96
CA GLY A 149 14.00 18.46 8.66
C GLY A 149 15.49 18.12 8.60
N GLY A 150 15.94 17.59 7.47
CA GLY A 150 17.34 17.22 7.25
C GLY A 150 17.77 15.98 8.04
N ALA A 151 19.06 15.70 8.00
CA ALA A 151 19.65 14.55 8.70
C ALA A 151 19.42 14.60 10.22
N GLU A 152 19.35 15.79 10.82
CA GLU A 152 19.09 15.95 12.24
C GLU A 152 17.63 15.64 12.61
N GLY A 153 16.68 16.10 11.80
CA GLY A 153 15.26 15.79 11.97
C GLY A 153 14.98 14.28 11.84
N VAL A 154 15.63 13.61 10.90
CA VAL A 154 15.56 12.14 10.75
C VAL A 154 16.13 11.45 11.98
N ARG A 155 17.36 11.82 12.42
CA ARG A 155 17.99 11.22 13.59
C ARG A 155 17.12 11.35 14.84
N ARG A 156 16.60 12.57 15.13
CA ARG A 156 15.72 12.83 16.28
C ARG A 156 14.50 11.89 16.28
N ARG A 157 13.84 11.70 15.13
CA ARG A 157 12.67 10.82 15.04
C ARG A 157 13.02 9.34 15.19
N VAL A 158 14.16 8.93 14.69
CA VAL A 158 14.66 7.55 14.86
C VAL A 158 14.99 7.27 16.34
N ASP A 159 15.60 8.23 17.04
CA ASP A 159 15.89 8.10 18.48
C ASP A 159 14.60 8.00 19.30
N LEU A 160 13.60 8.83 19.01
CA LEU A 160 12.26 8.75 19.61
C LEU A 160 11.60 7.40 19.34
N ALA A 161 11.69 6.89 18.12
CA ALA A 161 11.13 5.60 17.75
C ALA A 161 11.76 4.44 18.52
N ASN A 162 13.08 4.46 18.66
CA ASN A 162 13.80 3.44 19.41
C ASN A 162 13.42 3.49 20.91
N ALA A 163 13.28 4.68 21.50
CA ALA A 163 12.80 4.84 22.87
C ALA A 163 11.37 4.33 23.06
N ALA A 164 10.45 4.68 22.13
CA ALA A 164 9.06 4.22 22.17
C ALA A 164 8.95 2.69 22.01
N MET A 165 9.74 2.09 21.13
CA MET A 165 9.76 0.63 20.99
C MET A 165 10.32 -0.08 22.23
N ASN A 166 11.36 0.48 22.88
CA ASN A 166 11.90 -0.06 24.13
C ASN A 166 10.88 0.05 25.27
N LYS A 167 10.15 1.16 25.36
CA LYS A 167 9.04 1.34 26.30
C LYS A 167 7.96 0.29 26.06
N PHE A 168 7.53 0.11 24.81
CA PHE A 168 6.53 -0.90 24.46
C PHE A 168 6.97 -2.31 24.87
N ARG A 169 8.21 -2.69 24.57
CA ARG A 169 8.73 -4.02 24.94
C ARG A 169 8.79 -4.27 26.47
N SER A 170 9.01 -3.22 27.25
CA SER A 170 9.13 -3.32 28.71
C SER A 170 7.81 -3.18 29.47
N SER A 171 6.84 -2.46 28.91
CA SER A 171 5.60 -2.09 29.64
C SER A 171 4.31 -2.39 28.87
N GLY A 172 4.38 -2.76 27.59
CA GLY A 172 3.21 -2.89 26.70
C GLY A 172 2.61 -1.55 26.26
N GLN A 173 3.20 -0.41 26.65
CA GLN A 173 2.67 0.93 26.34
C GLN A 173 3.38 1.54 25.14
N MET A 174 2.62 1.91 24.10
CA MET A 174 3.13 2.62 22.93
C MET A 174 2.81 4.11 23.02
N ASP A 175 3.76 4.94 22.58
CA ASP A 175 3.54 6.37 22.40
C ASP A 175 3.00 6.65 20.99
N TYR A 176 2.01 7.53 20.89
CA TYR A 176 1.36 7.89 19.65
C TYR A 176 1.44 9.38 19.38
N VAL A 177 1.48 9.75 18.11
CA VAL A 177 1.28 11.10 17.60
C VAL A 177 0.12 11.08 16.60
N PRO A 178 -0.47 12.25 16.23
CA PRO A 178 -1.44 12.26 15.14
C PRO A 178 -0.84 11.71 13.84
N ALA A 179 -1.61 10.91 13.10
CA ALA A 179 -1.25 10.51 11.75
C ALA A 179 -1.27 11.73 10.81
N TYR A 180 -2.29 12.59 10.97
CA TYR A 180 -2.44 13.85 10.23
C TYR A 180 -2.82 14.99 11.18
N ASP A 181 -2.05 16.04 11.17
CA ASP A 181 -2.35 17.35 11.78
C ASP A 181 -1.41 18.39 11.18
N PRO A 182 -1.86 19.26 10.27
CA PRO A 182 -1.00 20.25 9.61
C PRO A 182 -0.48 21.35 10.55
N ASN A 183 -1.06 21.48 11.74
CA ASN A 183 -0.64 22.45 12.76
C ASN A 183 0.28 21.83 13.85
N ASN A 184 0.63 20.55 13.70
CA ASN A 184 1.46 19.83 14.69
C ASN A 184 2.70 19.23 14.01
N GLU A 185 3.87 19.83 14.23
CA GLU A 185 5.14 19.36 13.66
C GLU A 185 5.56 17.93 14.07
N ASN A 186 4.93 17.38 15.11
CA ASN A 186 5.17 16.01 15.55
C ASN A 186 4.23 14.99 14.88
N ALA A 187 3.19 15.43 14.17
CA ALA A 187 2.32 14.54 13.40
C ALA A 187 3.11 13.80 12.30
N ALA A 188 2.63 12.65 11.90
CA ALA A 188 3.25 11.91 10.82
C ALA A 188 3.16 12.67 9.48
N MET A 189 2.00 13.24 9.19
CA MET A 189 1.74 14.19 8.10
C MET A 189 1.43 15.56 8.71
N PHE A 190 2.44 16.43 8.75
CA PHE A 190 2.39 17.79 9.35
C PHE A 190 2.27 18.90 8.29
N PHE A 191 1.77 18.56 7.11
CA PHE A 191 1.52 19.46 5.98
C PHE A 191 0.10 19.24 5.47
N GLU A 192 -0.43 20.23 4.75
CA GLU A 192 -1.80 20.14 4.21
C GLU A 192 -1.98 18.96 3.27
N VAL A 193 -2.92 18.08 3.60
CA VAL A 193 -3.37 16.96 2.77
C VAL A 193 -4.88 16.86 2.90
N ASP A 194 -5.60 17.40 1.93
CA ASP A 194 -7.05 17.51 1.90
C ASP A 194 -7.76 16.14 2.08
N TYR A 195 -7.19 15.08 1.54
CA TYR A 195 -7.73 13.73 1.70
C TYR A 195 -7.92 13.33 3.16
N TYR A 196 -6.95 13.60 4.03
CA TYR A 196 -7.00 13.22 5.45
C TYR A 196 -7.70 14.27 6.32
N ALA A 197 -7.99 15.46 5.77
CA ALA A 197 -8.72 16.53 6.45
C ALA A 197 -10.23 16.42 6.32
N ASP A 198 -10.73 15.91 5.19
CA ASP A 198 -12.14 15.91 4.84
C ASP A 198 -12.84 14.57 5.17
N PRO A 199 -13.87 14.57 6.07
CA PRO A 199 -14.67 13.38 6.36
C PRO A 199 -15.43 12.80 5.15
N LYS A 200 -15.60 13.58 4.10
CA LYS A 200 -16.20 13.11 2.83
C LYS A 200 -15.21 12.39 1.93
N ARG A 201 -13.92 12.43 2.29
CA ARG A 201 -12.82 11.78 1.59
C ARG A 201 -12.19 10.70 2.46
N GLY A 202 -11.00 10.93 3.01
CA GLY A 202 -10.24 9.94 3.75
C GLY A 202 -10.37 9.97 5.28
N ALA A 203 -10.89 11.07 5.87
CA ALA A 203 -11.10 11.18 7.32
C ALA A 203 -12.38 10.44 7.78
N ILE A 204 -12.53 9.19 7.37
CA ILE A 204 -13.69 8.35 7.66
C ILE A 204 -13.68 7.83 9.11
N PRO A 205 -14.85 7.45 9.69
CA PRO A 205 -14.92 6.97 11.08
C PRO A 205 -14.10 5.72 11.38
N GLN A 206 -13.82 4.88 10.38
CA GLN A 206 -13.03 3.65 10.53
C GLN A 206 -11.52 3.93 10.61
N TRP A 207 -11.08 5.10 10.19
CA TRP A 207 -9.68 5.51 10.22
C TRP A 207 -9.32 6.17 11.55
N GLU A 208 -8.37 5.60 12.26
CA GLU A 208 -7.82 6.20 13.47
C GLU A 208 -6.70 7.18 13.10
N ASN A 209 -6.88 8.45 13.45
CA ASN A 209 -5.85 9.48 13.25
C ASN A 209 -4.71 9.35 14.27
N GLN A 210 -4.02 8.21 14.25
CA GLN A 210 -2.89 7.89 15.14
C GLN A 210 -1.74 7.23 14.36
N PHE A 211 -0.54 7.47 14.84
CA PHE A 211 0.70 6.90 14.33
C PHE A 211 1.58 6.49 15.51
N ALA A 212 1.94 5.22 15.62
CA ALA A 212 2.84 4.74 16.65
C ALA A 212 4.24 5.35 16.44
N VAL A 213 4.78 6.03 17.45
CA VAL A 213 6.07 6.74 17.36
C VAL A 213 7.20 5.79 16.94
N ALA A 214 7.13 4.52 17.35
CA ALA A 214 8.10 3.49 16.96
C ALA A 214 8.21 3.28 15.44
N SER A 215 7.20 3.65 14.67
CA SER A 215 7.16 3.51 13.21
C SER A 215 8.23 4.34 12.50
N TRP A 216 8.65 5.47 13.08
CA TRP A 216 9.63 6.33 12.47
C TRP A 216 10.95 5.63 12.13
N SER A 217 11.38 4.65 12.94
CA SER A 217 12.63 3.93 12.71
C SER A 217 12.60 3.14 11.41
N GLU A 218 11.53 2.36 11.15
CA GLU A 218 11.41 1.61 9.90
C GLU A 218 11.09 2.52 8.70
N TRP A 219 10.21 3.51 8.89
CA TRP A 219 9.81 4.40 7.80
C TRP A 219 10.95 5.27 7.28
N LEU A 220 11.68 5.95 8.17
CA LEU A 220 12.72 6.91 7.78
C LEU A 220 14.00 6.24 7.24
N GLN A 221 14.22 4.98 7.57
CA GLN A 221 15.38 4.21 7.12
C GLN A 221 15.04 3.23 5.96
N LEU A 222 13.79 3.25 5.49
CA LEU A 222 13.35 2.34 4.43
C LEU A 222 14.04 2.66 3.11
N ASN A 223 14.81 1.70 2.59
CA ASN A 223 15.19 1.68 1.18
C ASN A 223 14.17 0.81 0.42
N GLY A 224 13.23 1.44 -0.23
CA GLY A 224 12.20 0.79 -1.03
C GLY A 224 12.58 0.62 -2.50
N ILE A 225 13.80 0.99 -2.89
CA ILE A 225 14.25 1.04 -4.30
C ILE A 225 15.38 0.06 -4.57
N ASP A 226 16.59 0.35 -4.05
CA ASP A 226 17.80 -0.38 -4.39
C ASP A 226 17.80 -1.79 -3.80
N GLY A 227 18.18 -2.76 -4.60
CA GLY A 227 18.16 -4.17 -4.21
C GLY A 227 16.73 -4.77 -4.16
N VAL A 228 15.69 -3.97 -4.39
CA VAL A 228 14.29 -4.41 -4.52
C VAL A 228 13.89 -4.41 -5.99
N ALA A 229 14.00 -3.27 -6.66
CA ALA A 229 13.60 -3.11 -8.07
C ALA A 229 14.30 -4.10 -8.99
N GLU A 230 15.61 -4.35 -8.79
CA GLU A 230 16.41 -5.26 -9.62
C GLU A 230 16.03 -6.73 -9.49
N LYS A 231 15.25 -7.08 -8.44
CA LYS A 231 14.75 -8.44 -8.23
C LYS A 231 13.39 -8.69 -8.84
N ILE A 232 12.70 -7.63 -9.29
CA ILE A 232 11.38 -7.75 -9.90
C ILE A 232 11.55 -8.16 -11.37
N THR A 233 11.07 -9.35 -11.68
CA THR A 233 11.14 -9.95 -13.03
C THR A 233 9.77 -10.11 -13.69
N VAL A 234 8.70 -9.91 -12.94
CA VAL A 234 7.33 -9.92 -13.46
C VAL A 234 6.99 -8.61 -14.18
N PRO A 235 5.97 -8.58 -15.05
CA PRO A 235 5.49 -7.35 -15.65
C PRO A 235 5.05 -6.32 -14.61
N VAL A 236 5.47 -5.06 -14.80
CA VAL A 236 5.12 -3.94 -13.91
C VAL A 236 4.53 -2.78 -14.69
N LEU A 237 3.42 -2.23 -14.21
CA LEU A 237 2.86 -0.98 -14.69
C LEU A 237 2.99 0.11 -13.63
N PHE A 238 3.51 1.26 -14.03
CA PHE A 238 3.56 2.46 -13.20
C PHE A 238 2.54 3.47 -13.71
N ILE A 239 1.62 3.90 -12.86
CA ILE A 239 0.69 4.99 -13.09
C ILE A 239 1.07 6.13 -12.15
N HIS A 240 1.53 7.26 -12.69
CA HIS A 240 2.08 8.37 -11.89
C HIS A 240 1.93 9.71 -12.61
N SER A 241 2.24 10.81 -11.92
CA SER A 241 2.30 12.15 -12.48
C SER A 241 3.45 12.98 -11.89
N ASP A 242 3.81 14.07 -12.51
CA ASP A 242 4.79 15.01 -11.94
C ASP A 242 4.27 15.74 -10.68
N ASN A 243 2.95 15.79 -10.51
CA ASN A 243 2.30 16.40 -9.33
C ASN A 243 2.05 15.40 -8.20
N SER A 244 2.37 14.11 -8.41
CA SER A 244 2.38 13.10 -7.37
C SER A 244 3.70 13.10 -6.60
N ALA A 245 3.71 12.46 -5.43
CA ALA A 245 4.87 12.45 -4.55
C ALA A 245 6.05 11.66 -5.15
N LEU A 246 7.27 12.14 -4.93
CA LEU A 246 8.53 11.49 -5.26
C LEU A 246 8.65 10.99 -6.73
N PRO A 247 8.35 11.83 -7.74
CA PRO A 247 8.35 11.39 -9.13
C PRO A 247 9.72 10.84 -9.59
N ASP A 248 10.82 11.39 -9.08
CA ASP A 248 12.17 10.92 -9.43
C ASP A 248 12.50 9.55 -8.83
N ASN A 249 11.98 9.23 -7.64
CA ASN A 249 12.10 7.90 -7.05
C ASN A 249 11.34 6.86 -7.88
N VAL A 250 10.15 7.21 -8.39
CA VAL A 250 9.39 6.33 -9.31
C VAL A 250 10.17 6.11 -10.61
N ARG A 251 10.74 7.16 -11.21
CA ARG A 251 11.61 7.05 -12.41
C ARG A 251 12.85 6.20 -12.12
N ARG A 252 13.48 6.37 -10.95
CA ARG A 252 14.63 5.54 -10.51
C ARG A 252 14.21 4.09 -10.40
N PHE A 253 13.13 3.80 -9.70
CA PHE A 253 12.60 2.44 -9.53
C PHE A 253 12.29 1.80 -10.89
N HIS A 254 11.55 2.52 -11.75
CA HIS A 254 11.23 2.06 -13.10
C HIS A 254 12.49 1.68 -13.91
N ARG A 255 13.56 2.49 -13.88
CA ARG A 255 14.80 2.16 -14.60
C ARG A 255 15.43 0.86 -14.13
N LEU A 256 15.35 0.53 -12.83
CA LEU A 256 16.03 -0.61 -12.20
C LEU A 256 15.27 -1.94 -12.36
N VAL A 257 13.94 -1.91 -12.54
CA VAL A 257 13.14 -3.13 -12.73
C VAL A 257 13.65 -3.93 -13.92
N LYS A 258 13.79 -5.27 -13.74
CA LYS A 258 14.29 -6.20 -14.76
C LYS A 258 13.18 -6.82 -15.62
N GLY A 259 11.98 -6.95 -15.08
CA GLY A 259 10.81 -7.43 -15.83
C GLY A 259 10.38 -6.44 -16.93
N SER A 260 9.45 -6.86 -17.77
CA SER A 260 8.76 -5.93 -18.67
C SER A 260 8.09 -4.84 -17.85
N LYS A 261 8.13 -3.61 -18.35
CA LYS A 261 7.65 -2.45 -17.60
C LYS A 261 7.01 -1.43 -18.51
N ASP A 262 5.82 -0.99 -18.10
CA ASP A 262 5.06 0.05 -18.75
C ASP A 262 4.95 1.25 -17.83
N LEU A 263 4.90 2.45 -18.41
CA LEU A 263 4.80 3.71 -17.69
C LEU A 263 3.65 4.54 -18.28
N TYR A 264 2.59 4.72 -17.50
CA TYR A 264 1.58 5.72 -17.76
C TYR A 264 1.89 6.96 -16.92
N TRP A 265 2.46 7.99 -17.57
CA TRP A 265 2.79 9.25 -16.91
C TRP A 265 1.77 10.32 -17.30
N SER A 266 0.99 10.79 -16.33
CA SER A 266 -0.01 11.84 -16.56
C SER A 266 0.61 13.23 -16.39
N SER A 267 0.13 14.19 -17.16
CA SER A 267 0.41 15.62 -16.92
C SER A 267 -0.51 16.23 -15.86
N GLU A 268 -1.52 15.49 -15.43
CA GLU A 268 -2.57 15.93 -14.52
C GLU A 268 -2.71 14.97 -13.35
N GLY A 269 -3.35 15.43 -12.26
CA GLY A 269 -3.60 14.66 -11.06
C GLY A 269 -2.48 14.79 -10.03
N THR A 270 -2.88 15.12 -8.81
CA THR A 270 -2.03 15.17 -7.62
C THR A 270 -1.96 13.78 -6.96
N GLN A 271 -1.15 13.65 -5.92
CA GLN A 271 -1.06 12.41 -5.14
C GLN A 271 -2.44 11.92 -4.68
N THR A 272 -3.26 12.81 -4.12
CA THR A 272 -4.54 12.46 -3.50
C THR A 272 -5.71 12.41 -4.47
N ASP A 273 -5.57 12.94 -5.69
CA ASP A 273 -6.56 12.74 -6.75
C ASP A 273 -6.67 11.26 -7.13
N TYR A 274 -5.56 10.53 -7.14
CA TYR A 274 -5.54 9.08 -7.37
C TYR A 274 -6.12 8.26 -6.21
N TYR A 275 -6.48 8.87 -5.08
CA TYR A 275 -7.06 8.14 -3.97
C TYR A 275 -8.58 7.98 -4.12
N ASP A 276 -9.28 9.03 -4.53
CA ASP A 276 -10.75 9.04 -4.53
C ASP A 276 -11.40 9.95 -5.59
N GLN A 277 -10.62 10.69 -6.40
CA GLN A 277 -11.21 11.65 -7.33
C GLN A 277 -11.37 11.09 -8.74
N GLU A 278 -12.56 11.30 -9.33
CA GLU A 278 -12.77 11.07 -10.75
C GLU A 278 -12.31 12.29 -11.57
N PRO A 279 -11.77 12.11 -12.76
CA PRO A 279 -11.68 10.85 -13.51
C PRO A 279 -10.41 10.01 -13.22
N TYR A 280 -9.57 10.40 -12.25
CA TYR A 280 -8.25 9.80 -12.03
C TYR A 280 -8.33 8.34 -11.58
N VAL A 281 -9.21 8.05 -10.62
CA VAL A 281 -9.42 6.67 -10.10
C VAL A 281 -9.95 5.76 -11.19
N GLY A 282 -11.02 6.17 -11.88
CA GLY A 282 -11.63 5.36 -12.94
C GLY A 282 -10.66 5.06 -14.07
N LYS A 283 -9.89 6.07 -14.51
CA LYS A 283 -8.87 5.91 -15.56
C LYS A 283 -7.71 5.02 -15.11
N ALA A 284 -7.20 5.21 -13.89
CA ALA A 284 -6.12 4.39 -13.36
C ALA A 284 -6.55 2.92 -13.19
N ALA A 285 -7.75 2.68 -12.67
CA ALA A 285 -8.31 1.33 -12.52
C ALA A 285 -8.51 0.63 -13.88
N GLN A 286 -8.98 1.35 -14.90
CA GLN A 286 -9.14 0.82 -16.25
C GLN A 286 -7.80 0.43 -16.88
N ILE A 287 -6.78 1.30 -16.77
CA ILE A 287 -5.43 1.04 -17.29
C ILE A 287 -4.81 -0.16 -16.56
N ALA A 288 -4.95 -0.23 -15.23
CA ALA A 288 -4.50 -1.34 -14.41
C ALA A 288 -5.18 -2.66 -14.83
N ALA A 289 -6.51 -2.64 -15.05
CA ALA A 289 -7.25 -3.81 -15.49
C ALA A 289 -6.81 -4.33 -16.86
N VAL A 290 -6.50 -3.43 -17.81
CA VAL A 290 -5.93 -3.81 -19.12
C VAL A 290 -4.57 -4.47 -18.94
N HIS A 291 -3.70 -3.91 -18.11
CA HIS A 291 -2.39 -4.51 -17.82
C HIS A 291 -2.54 -5.90 -17.21
N PHE A 292 -3.38 -6.07 -16.20
CA PHE A 292 -3.62 -7.39 -15.58
C PHE A 292 -4.21 -8.40 -16.55
N ARG A 293 -5.16 -8.04 -17.43
CA ARG A 293 -5.67 -8.96 -18.46
C ARG A 293 -4.57 -9.47 -19.38
N ASN A 294 -3.60 -8.61 -19.72
CA ASN A 294 -2.50 -9.00 -20.61
C ASN A 294 -1.40 -9.83 -19.92
N THR A 295 -1.28 -9.70 -18.60
CA THR A 295 -0.15 -10.26 -17.84
C THR A 295 -0.55 -11.40 -16.89
N LEU A 296 -1.85 -11.59 -16.65
CA LEU A 296 -2.44 -12.69 -15.89
C LEU A 296 -3.25 -13.63 -16.78
N ALA A 297 -3.02 -13.60 -18.10
CA ALA A 297 -3.70 -14.47 -19.07
C ALA A 297 -3.23 -15.92 -18.98
#